data_a6731ac6be73faf5cd04afc253bee5c1
#
_entry.id   a6731ac6be73faf5cd04afc253bee5c1
#
_cell.length_a   1.000
_cell.length_b   1.000
_cell.length_c   1.000
_cell.angle_alpha   90.00
_cell.angle_beta   90.00
_cell.angle_gamma   90.00
#
_symmetry.space_group_name_H-M   'P 1'
#
loop_
_entity.id
_entity.type
_entity.pdbx_description
1 polymer ?
#
loop_
_entity_poly.entity_id
_entity_poly.type
_entity_poly.pdbx_seq_one_letter_code
_entity_poly.pdbx_strand_id
1 'polypeptide(L)'
;MTWIRTVPFSEASAELMRAMEDQRALYPVEYKAPVFPTTDGPSGIVASHTLIPDALYHAFATFGALMSPELPLTRRQHEMVTTVVSITNRCFY
;
A
#
# COMPACT_ATOMS: atom_id res chain seq x y z
N MET A 1 12.37 -1.99 12.52
CA MET A 1 13.68 -2.24 11.88
C MET A 1 13.47 -3.04 10.60
N THR A 2 14.06 -2.63 9.52
CA THR A 2 13.98 -3.33 8.23
C THR A 2 15.31 -4.01 7.91
N TRP A 3 15.22 -5.16 7.24
CA TRP A 3 16.41 -5.93 6.81
C TRP A 3 17.05 -5.35 5.56
N ILE A 4 16.35 -4.48 4.85
CA ILE A 4 16.80 -3.86 3.63
C ILE A 4 16.81 -2.34 3.79
N ARG A 5 17.59 -1.66 2.96
CA ARG A 5 17.57 -0.21 2.89
C ARG A 5 16.19 0.28 2.42
N THR A 6 15.69 1.32 3.06
CA THR A 6 14.46 2.02 2.69
C THR A 6 14.73 3.52 2.60
N VAL A 7 13.87 4.26 1.91
CA VAL A 7 13.97 5.71 1.78
C VAL A 7 12.88 6.37 2.62
N PRO A 8 13.24 7.13 3.67
CA PRO A 8 12.26 7.88 4.46
C PRO A 8 11.69 9.07 3.67
N PHE A 9 10.56 9.61 4.11
CA PHE A 9 9.93 10.75 3.44
C PHE A 9 10.85 11.96 3.33
N SER A 10 11.68 12.20 4.35
CA SER A 10 12.63 13.30 4.37
C SER A 10 13.71 13.22 3.27
N GLU A 11 13.98 12.03 2.76
CA GLU A 11 14.97 11.76 1.71
C GLU A 11 14.34 11.39 0.37
N ALA A 12 13.00 11.37 0.29
CA ALA A 12 12.29 10.93 -0.91
C ALA A 12 12.47 11.92 -2.06
N SER A 13 12.80 11.38 -3.24
CA SER A 13 12.81 12.17 -4.48
C SER A 13 11.39 12.56 -4.89
N ALA A 14 11.26 13.56 -5.76
CA ALA A 14 9.96 13.94 -6.34
C ALA A 14 9.31 12.76 -7.08
N GLU A 15 10.10 11.94 -7.76
CA GLU A 15 9.63 10.73 -8.44
C GLU A 15 9.05 9.71 -7.47
N LEU A 16 9.74 9.44 -6.36
CA LEU A 16 9.26 8.53 -5.34
C LEU A 16 7.98 9.04 -4.67
N MET A 17 7.92 10.31 -4.32
CA MET A 17 6.71 10.92 -3.74
C MET A 17 5.52 10.82 -4.69
N ARG A 18 5.73 11.08 -5.97
CA ARG A 18 4.69 10.93 -6.99
C ARG A 18 4.21 9.49 -7.10
N ALA A 19 5.11 8.53 -7.13
CA ALA A 19 4.76 7.11 -7.19
C ALA A 19 3.90 6.69 -5.98
N MET A 20 4.24 7.17 -4.78
CA MET A 20 3.45 6.90 -3.58
C MET A 20 2.07 7.53 -3.61
N GLU A 21 1.96 8.75 -4.09
CA GLU A 21 0.68 9.46 -4.21
C GLU A 21 -0.22 8.82 -5.27
N ASP A 22 0.33 8.54 -6.45
CA ASP A 22 -0.42 8.01 -7.59
C ASP A 22 -0.99 6.61 -7.28
N GLN A 23 -0.20 5.73 -6.66
CA GLN A 23 -0.70 4.42 -6.27
C GLN A 23 -1.76 4.51 -5.18
N ARG A 24 -1.58 5.40 -4.21
CA ARG A 24 -2.54 5.59 -3.11
C ARG A 24 -3.87 6.16 -3.59
N ALA A 25 -3.86 6.96 -4.64
CA ALA A 25 -5.08 7.51 -5.25
C ALA A 25 -6.00 6.42 -5.82
N LEU A 26 -5.47 5.23 -6.12
CA LEU A 26 -6.23 4.10 -6.62
C LEU A 26 -6.94 3.31 -5.52
N TYR A 27 -6.61 3.55 -4.26
CA TYR A 27 -7.19 2.83 -3.14
C TYR A 27 -8.61 3.31 -2.83
N PRO A 28 -9.45 2.44 -2.25
CA PRO A 28 -10.75 2.85 -1.72
C PRO A 28 -10.62 4.02 -0.75
N VAL A 29 -11.64 4.89 -0.74
CA VAL A 29 -11.62 6.10 0.08
C VAL A 29 -11.48 5.81 1.58
N GLU A 30 -11.96 4.67 2.03
CA GLU A 30 -11.88 4.22 3.42
C GLU A 30 -10.44 4.02 3.89
N TYR A 31 -9.53 3.70 2.96
CA TYR A 31 -8.11 3.51 3.27
C TYR A 31 -7.34 4.82 3.45
N LYS A 32 -7.97 5.94 3.17
CA LYS A 32 -7.35 7.27 3.39
C LYS A 32 -7.35 7.67 4.86
N ALA A 33 -8.27 7.11 5.65
CA ALA A 33 -8.31 7.37 7.08
C ALA A 33 -7.20 6.58 7.80
N PRO A 34 -6.32 7.24 8.57
CA PRO A 34 -5.28 6.52 9.31
C PRO A 34 -5.91 5.70 10.44
N VAL A 35 -5.62 4.41 10.46
CA VAL A 35 -6.08 3.48 11.51
C VAL A 35 -5.03 3.38 12.62
N PHE A 36 -3.77 3.63 12.31
CA PHE A 36 -2.66 3.62 13.26
C PHE A 36 -1.98 4.99 13.31
N PRO A 37 -1.28 5.31 14.41
CA PRO A 37 -0.47 6.51 14.47
C PRO A 37 0.48 6.57 13.28
N THR A 38 0.53 7.71 12.61
CA THR A 38 1.46 7.92 11.50
C THR A 38 2.88 8.04 12.05
N THR A 39 3.78 7.24 11.49
CA THR A 39 5.21 7.37 11.69
C THR A 39 5.80 8.25 10.60
N ASP A 40 7.06 8.64 10.75
CA ASP A 40 7.78 9.49 9.78
C ASP A 40 8.18 8.69 8.51
N GLY A 41 7.28 7.88 8.00
CA GLY A 41 7.55 7.09 6.81
C GLY A 41 6.41 6.18 6.41
N PRO A 42 6.51 5.57 5.24
CA PRO A 42 5.54 4.60 4.77
C PRO A 42 5.58 3.33 5.64
N SER A 43 4.47 2.58 5.65
CA SER A 43 4.42 1.27 6.30
C SER A 43 5.50 0.33 5.77
N GLY A 44 5.91 -0.67 6.56
CA GLY A 44 7.03 -1.54 6.23
C GLY A 44 6.96 -2.17 4.84
N ILE A 45 5.77 -2.60 4.40
CA ILE A 45 5.61 -3.18 3.07
C ILE A 45 5.79 -2.14 1.96
N VAL A 46 5.31 -0.92 2.13
CA VAL A 46 5.52 0.16 1.16
C VAL A 46 6.98 0.62 1.21
N ALA A 47 7.55 0.76 2.42
CA ALA A 47 8.94 1.15 2.61
C ALA A 47 9.92 0.21 1.88
N SER A 48 9.62 -1.08 1.85
CA SER A 48 10.46 -2.08 1.16
C SER A 48 10.57 -1.88 -0.35
N HIS A 49 9.69 -1.10 -0.96
CA HIS A 49 9.68 -0.81 -2.40
C HIS A 49 10.22 0.58 -2.74
N THR A 50 10.69 1.36 -1.78
CA THR A 50 11.07 2.76 -1.98
C THR A 50 12.31 2.98 -2.82
N LEU A 51 13.17 1.97 -3.00
CA LEU A 51 14.38 2.10 -3.81
C LEU A 51 14.10 2.15 -5.31
N ILE A 52 12.95 1.64 -5.75
CA ILE A 52 12.58 1.60 -7.17
C ILE A 52 11.14 2.16 -7.29
N PRO A 53 10.98 3.48 -7.55
CA PRO A 53 9.67 4.12 -7.60
C PRO A 53 8.68 3.46 -8.56
N ASP A 54 9.12 3.04 -9.73
CA ASP A 54 8.27 2.33 -10.70
C ASP A 54 7.76 1.01 -10.14
N ALA A 55 8.61 0.24 -9.48
CA ALA A 55 8.21 -1.03 -8.88
C ALA A 55 7.20 -0.78 -7.74
N LEU A 56 7.42 0.25 -6.94
CA LEU A 56 6.47 0.66 -5.90
C LEU A 56 5.10 0.98 -6.50
N TYR A 57 5.07 1.83 -7.52
CA TYR A 57 3.80 2.22 -8.17
C TYR A 57 3.05 1.00 -8.72
N HIS A 58 3.71 0.17 -9.52
CA HIS A 58 3.05 -0.97 -10.17
C HIS A 58 2.61 -2.04 -9.19
N ALA A 59 3.39 -2.34 -8.16
CA ALA A 59 3.03 -3.31 -7.14
C ALA A 59 1.75 -2.89 -6.38
N PHE A 60 1.69 -1.65 -5.94
CA PHE A 60 0.54 -1.16 -5.17
C PHE A 60 -0.63 -0.70 -6.04
N ALA A 61 -0.40 -0.33 -7.29
CA ALA A 61 -1.47 -0.11 -8.27
C ALA A 61 -2.24 -1.41 -8.55
N THR A 62 -1.58 -2.55 -8.53
CA THR A 62 -2.23 -3.87 -8.64
C THR A 62 -3.25 -4.05 -7.50
N PHE A 63 -2.89 -3.73 -6.28
CA PHE A 63 -3.82 -3.77 -5.15
C PHE A 63 -5.00 -2.83 -5.36
N GLY A 64 -4.76 -1.61 -5.81
CA GLY A 64 -5.81 -0.65 -6.14
C GLY A 64 -6.79 -1.19 -7.19
N ALA A 65 -6.27 -1.84 -8.23
CA ALA A 65 -7.10 -2.46 -9.26
C ALA A 65 -7.96 -3.62 -8.71
N LEU A 66 -7.38 -4.46 -7.85
CA LEU A 66 -8.10 -5.58 -7.22
C LEU A 66 -9.20 -5.10 -6.27
N MET A 67 -9.05 -3.93 -5.69
CA MET A 67 -10.02 -3.34 -4.75
C MET A 67 -10.99 -2.36 -5.43
N SER A 68 -10.99 -2.29 -6.75
CA SER A 68 -11.83 -1.36 -7.51
C SER A 68 -13.32 -1.63 -7.28
N PRO A 69 -14.13 -0.57 -7.00
CA PRO A 69 -15.58 -0.71 -6.87
C PRO A 69 -16.28 -1.06 -8.19
N GLU A 70 -15.59 -0.96 -9.33
CA GLU A 70 -16.11 -1.35 -10.64
C GLU A 70 -16.09 -2.85 -10.88
N LEU A 71 -15.39 -3.61 -10.06
CA LEU A 71 -15.40 -5.06 -10.12
C LEU A 71 -16.73 -5.62 -9.61
N PRO A 72 -17.13 -6.82 -10.05
CA PRO A 72 -18.42 -7.43 -9.68
C PRO A 72 -18.45 -7.95 -8.22
N LEU A 73 -17.52 -7.52 -7.37
CA LEU A 73 -17.45 -7.85 -5.95
C LEU A 73 -17.87 -6.64 -5.12
N THR A 74 -18.65 -6.89 -4.08
CA THR A 74 -18.96 -5.85 -3.10
C THR A 74 -17.74 -5.50 -2.26
N ARG A 75 -17.74 -4.33 -1.66
CA ARG A 75 -16.69 -3.92 -0.70
C ARG A 75 -16.51 -4.95 0.41
N ARG A 76 -17.61 -5.47 0.94
CA ARG A 76 -17.59 -6.52 1.96
C ARG A 76 -16.87 -7.79 1.47
N GLN A 77 -17.12 -8.20 0.25
CA GLN A 77 -16.47 -9.37 -0.35
C GLN A 77 -14.98 -9.14 -0.53
N HIS A 78 -14.56 -7.95 -1.00
CA HIS A 78 -13.14 -7.58 -1.07
C HIS A 78 -12.46 -7.73 0.29
N GLU A 79 -13.07 -7.20 1.35
CA GLU A 79 -12.50 -7.27 2.71
C GLU A 79 -12.44 -8.71 3.23
N MET A 80 -13.44 -9.53 2.93
CA MET A 80 -13.43 -10.95 3.30
C MET A 80 -12.28 -11.70 2.62
N VAL A 81 -12.06 -11.46 1.33
CA VAL A 81 -10.96 -12.07 0.57
C VAL A 81 -9.61 -11.65 1.15
N THR A 82 -9.39 -10.36 1.37
CA THR A 82 -8.12 -9.86 1.91
C THR A 82 -7.86 -10.37 3.33
N THR A 83 -8.89 -10.48 4.15
CA THR A 83 -8.80 -11.03 5.50
C THR A 83 -8.37 -12.50 5.49
N VAL A 84 -8.98 -13.32 4.64
CA VAL A 84 -8.63 -14.74 4.51
C VAL A 84 -7.19 -14.91 4.01
N VAL A 85 -6.78 -14.10 3.04
CA VAL A 85 -5.39 -14.12 2.53
C VAL A 85 -4.41 -13.77 3.66
N SER A 86 -4.69 -12.74 4.43
CA SER A 86 -3.84 -12.31 5.55
C SER A 86 -3.73 -13.39 6.63
N ILE A 87 -4.84 -14.02 6.99
CA ILE A 87 -4.85 -15.12 7.98
C ILE A 87 -4.06 -16.31 7.47
N THR A 88 -4.28 -16.71 6.22
CA THR A 88 -3.60 -17.85 5.60
C THR A 88 -2.09 -17.63 5.55
N ASN A 89 -1.67 -16.42 5.25
CA ASN A 89 -0.26 -16.03 5.22
C ASN A 89 0.32 -15.75 6.61
N ARG A 90 -0.47 -15.90 7.67
CA ARG A 90 -0.07 -15.56 9.05
C ARG A 90 0.47 -14.12 9.14
N CYS A 91 -0.16 -13.22 8.40
CA CYS A 91 0.23 -11.82 8.39
C CYS A 91 -0.13 -11.19 9.74
N PHE A 92 0.85 -10.56 10.39
CA PHE A 92 0.66 -9.93 11.69
C PHE A 92 -0.11 -8.60 11.59
N TYR A 93 -0.16 -8.04 10.44
CA TYR A 93 -0.75 -6.73 10.17
C TYR A 93 -2.25 -6.68 10.44
#